data_3a387abc1b66680ff06e59fea0d784a7
#
_entry.id   3a387abc1b66680ff06e59fea0d784a7
#
_cell.length_a   1.000
_cell.length_b   1.000
_cell.length_c   1.000
_cell.angle_alpha   90.00
_cell.angle_beta   90.00
_cell.angle_gamma   90.00
#
_symmetry.space_group_name_H-M   'P 1'
#
loop_
_entity.id
_entity.type
_entity.pdbx_description
1 polymer ?
#
loop_
_entity_poly.entity_id
_entity_poly.type
_entity_poly.pdbx_seq_one_letter_code
_entity_poly.pdbx_strand_id
1 'polypeptide(L)'
;MKKTDIFLLVILFSAAIVSVVYFVPNKGKLAVEMLAGTVKLGVRQSQVSFVQEYLSLNKLIHHEMGNPIKTPEKVKVVSDDLTVTDEDIQKYIRAAEKKAKTAKAAGKVVERTLLNMNGQVSSGNVKVQNRTDKKIHIDQILKEGANLKIADKSKPTILIYHTHTHECFVSLDNGKYMQGETTQSADPSQNIVRVGDAIVEQLEKAGFGVLHDTEIHDDDYNNAYAHSGKTIDKYLKKYPSIKVTIDIHRDSIGVEGDAKARTAVVEEINGKKAAQIMIITGCEENFITDFPHWYDNLHFAVGLQKQFSDDYPGLARPLYFADRKYDMYKTKNSVLIEVGSDGNTLEQAVYSGKMIGVTLAKYLEGYVN
;
A
#
# COMPACT_ATOMS: atom_id res chain seq x y z
N MET A 1 -6.47 43.37 29.62
CA MET A 1 -6.41 42.27 28.66
C MET A 1 -7.83 41.75 28.43
N LYS A 2 -8.26 41.70 27.18
CA LYS A 2 -9.61 41.16 26.83
C LYS A 2 -9.65 39.67 27.04
N LYS A 3 -10.82 39.10 27.38
CA LYS A 3 -10.98 37.63 27.60
C LYS A 3 -10.48 36.78 26.44
N THR A 4 -10.45 37.32 25.22
CA THR A 4 -9.90 36.70 24.02
C THR A 4 -8.38 36.52 24.05
N ASP A 5 -7.65 37.45 24.69
CA ASP A 5 -6.18 37.43 24.76
C ASP A 5 -5.70 36.33 25.72
N ILE A 6 -6.48 36.08 26.78
CA ILE A 6 -6.21 35.03 27.77
C ILE A 6 -6.45 33.64 27.14
N PHE A 7 -7.47 33.52 26.29
CA PHE A 7 -7.78 32.26 25.61
C PHE A 7 -6.69 31.87 24.57
N LEU A 8 -6.20 32.87 23.83
CA LEU A 8 -5.11 32.67 22.86
C LEU A 8 -3.79 32.29 23.55
N LEU A 9 -3.50 32.91 24.69
CA LEU A 9 -2.30 32.63 25.49
C LEU A 9 -2.31 31.18 26.05
N VAL A 10 -3.48 30.68 26.47
CA VAL A 10 -3.65 29.30 26.98
C VAL A 10 -3.49 28.28 25.87
N ILE A 11 -3.98 28.56 24.64
CA ILE A 11 -3.81 27.67 23.48
C ILE A 11 -2.34 27.63 23.02
N LEU A 12 -1.67 28.76 22.99
CA LEU A 12 -0.24 28.82 22.64
C LEU A 12 0.64 28.13 23.68
N PHE A 13 0.28 28.19 24.97
CA PHE A 13 1.01 27.51 26.04
C PHE A 13 0.79 25.99 26.01
N SER A 14 -0.43 25.53 25.74
CA SER A 14 -0.71 24.10 25.59
C SER A 14 -0.05 23.48 24.33
N ALA A 15 -0.01 24.21 23.22
CA ALA A 15 0.70 23.78 22.00
C ALA A 15 2.22 23.70 22.20
N ALA A 16 2.82 24.63 22.99
CA ALA A 16 4.25 24.59 23.30
C ALA A 16 4.62 23.41 24.23
N ILE A 17 3.77 23.08 25.19
CA ILE A 17 3.99 21.93 26.08
C ILE A 17 3.89 20.59 25.33
N VAL A 18 2.92 20.46 24.44
CA VAL A 18 2.79 19.27 23.56
C VAL A 18 4.00 19.14 22.63
N SER A 19 4.50 20.26 22.08
CA SER A 19 5.69 20.23 21.21
C SER A 19 6.96 19.81 21.95
N VAL A 20 7.15 20.22 23.21
CA VAL A 20 8.33 19.85 24.02
C VAL A 20 8.29 18.35 24.42
N VAL A 21 7.12 17.79 24.69
CA VAL A 21 6.97 16.36 25.04
C VAL A 21 7.26 15.46 23.83
N TYR A 22 6.95 15.90 22.62
CA TYR A 22 7.22 15.12 21.39
C TYR A 22 8.69 15.18 20.92
N PHE A 23 9.45 16.21 21.29
CA PHE A 23 10.81 16.44 20.77
C PHE A 23 11.97 15.91 21.64
N VAL A 24 11.69 15.37 22.85
CA VAL A 24 12.77 14.92 23.75
C VAL A 24 12.46 13.54 24.37
N PRO A 25 12.71 12.44 23.64
CA PRO A 25 12.34 11.09 24.09
C PRO A 25 13.04 10.59 25.36
N ASN A 26 14.14 11.20 25.78
CA ASN A 26 14.99 10.69 26.89
C ASN A 26 15.06 11.56 28.14
N LYS A 27 14.17 12.54 28.31
CA LYS A 27 14.17 13.42 29.50
C LYS A 27 12.82 13.52 30.20
N GLY A 28 12.12 12.38 30.35
CA GLY A 28 10.83 12.30 31.07
C GLY A 28 10.85 12.95 32.47
N LYS A 29 11.97 12.90 33.15
CA LYS A 29 12.13 13.53 34.47
C LYS A 29 12.06 15.05 34.45
N LEU A 30 12.60 15.68 33.42
CA LEU A 30 12.60 17.14 33.26
C LEU A 30 11.19 17.68 32.89
N ALA A 31 10.43 16.93 32.10
CA ALA A 31 9.06 17.30 31.75
C ALA A 31 8.12 17.21 32.97
N VAL A 32 8.30 16.25 33.86
CA VAL A 32 7.52 16.10 35.08
C VAL A 32 7.84 17.22 36.08
N GLU A 33 9.10 17.63 36.21
CA GLU A 33 9.50 18.74 37.08
C GLU A 33 9.00 20.11 36.57
N MET A 34 8.95 20.32 35.25
CA MET A 34 8.36 21.52 34.67
C MET A 34 6.83 21.57 34.87
N LEU A 35 6.13 20.44 34.74
CA LEU A 35 4.70 20.37 35.05
C LEU A 35 4.41 20.60 36.53
N ALA A 36 5.20 20.02 37.43
CA ALA A 36 5.08 20.23 38.88
C ALA A 36 5.35 21.68 39.30
N GLY A 37 6.25 22.38 38.59
CA GLY A 37 6.50 23.81 38.76
C GLY A 37 5.33 24.70 38.34
N THR A 38 4.64 24.35 37.26
CA THR A 38 3.49 25.09 36.73
C THR A 38 2.24 24.94 37.61
N VAL A 39 2.07 23.79 38.24
CA VAL A 39 0.95 23.54 39.18
C VAL A 39 1.08 24.37 40.46
N LYS A 40 2.28 24.80 40.88
CA LYS A 40 2.49 25.74 42.01
C LYS A 40 2.08 27.16 41.74
N LEU A 41 1.79 27.53 40.49
CA LEU A 41 1.46 28.90 40.03
C LEU A 41 -0.04 29.17 39.87
N GLY A 42 -0.94 28.49 40.60
CA GLY A 42 -2.32 28.96 40.79
C GLY A 42 -3.33 28.54 39.72
N VAL A 43 -3.26 27.35 39.20
CA VAL A 43 -4.22 26.79 38.23
C VAL A 43 -5.46 26.25 38.97
N ARG A 44 -6.69 26.54 38.45
CA ARG A 44 -7.97 26.13 39.04
C ARG A 44 -8.16 24.63 39.12
N GLN A 45 -8.92 24.17 40.13
CA GLN A 45 -9.19 22.75 40.47
C GLN A 45 -9.60 21.84 39.30
N SER A 46 -10.31 22.38 38.28
CA SER A 46 -10.70 21.67 37.08
C SER A 46 -9.53 21.30 36.14
N GLN A 47 -8.42 22.03 36.22
CA GLN A 47 -7.22 21.78 35.43
C GLN A 47 -6.29 20.78 36.14
N VAL A 48 -6.36 20.71 37.47
CA VAL A 48 -5.65 19.71 38.29
C VAL A 48 -6.22 18.32 38.04
N SER A 49 -7.55 18.18 37.88
CA SER A 49 -8.23 16.94 37.55
C SER A 49 -7.75 16.40 36.19
N PHE A 50 -7.67 17.24 35.18
CA PHE A 50 -7.21 16.86 33.83
C PHE A 50 -5.74 16.40 33.84
N VAL A 51 -4.88 17.08 34.58
CA VAL A 51 -3.47 16.69 34.73
C VAL A 51 -3.31 15.39 35.50
N GLN A 52 -4.13 15.16 36.54
CA GLN A 52 -4.14 13.89 37.28
C GLN A 52 -4.64 12.71 36.43
N GLU A 53 -5.65 12.94 35.60
CA GLU A 53 -6.17 11.94 34.67
C GLU A 53 -5.13 11.62 33.57
N TYR A 54 -4.45 12.64 33.02
CA TYR A 54 -3.36 12.45 32.07
C TYR A 54 -2.14 11.73 32.68
N LEU A 55 -1.79 12.02 33.93
CA LEU A 55 -0.70 11.33 34.64
C LEU A 55 -1.07 9.90 35.03
N SER A 56 -2.35 9.62 35.30
CA SER A 56 -2.82 8.26 35.54
C SER A 56 -2.85 7.43 34.25
N LEU A 57 -3.25 8.04 33.14
CA LEU A 57 -3.19 7.42 31.80
C LEU A 57 -1.74 7.10 31.40
N ASN A 58 -0.81 8.04 31.63
CA ASN A 58 0.61 7.80 31.38
C ASN A 58 1.22 6.72 32.28
N LYS A 59 0.78 6.61 33.53
CA LYS A 59 1.17 5.48 34.43
C LYS A 59 0.64 4.14 33.93
N LEU A 60 -0.59 4.11 33.41
CA LEU A 60 -1.16 2.89 32.80
C LEU A 60 -0.36 2.48 31.54
N ILE A 61 -0.06 3.44 30.67
CA ILE A 61 0.75 3.21 29.47
C ILE A 61 2.16 2.70 29.83
N HIS A 62 2.80 3.27 30.85
CA HIS A 62 4.10 2.81 31.33
C HIS A 62 4.06 1.47 32.07
N HIS A 63 2.93 1.11 32.68
CA HIS A 63 2.77 -0.19 33.32
C HIS A 63 2.55 -1.31 32.29
N GLU A 64 1.88 -1.03 31.18
CA GLU A 64 1.74 -1.96 30.05
C GLU A 64 3.01 -2.05 29.19
N MET A 65 3.82 -0.98 29.15
CA MET A 65 5.12 -0.98 28.45
C MET A 65 6.26 -1.58 29.27
N GLY A 66 6.02 -1.99 30.51
CA GLY A 66 7.01 -2.58 31.44
C GLY A 66 7.36 -4.05 31.15
N ASN A 67 6.66 -4.72 30.26
CA ASN A 67 7.15 -5.95 29.66
C ASN A 67 8.02 -5.57 28.46
N PRO A 68 9.29 -6.05 28.38
CA PRO A 68 10.04 -5.86 27.15
C PRO A 68 9.17 -6.41 26.02
N ILE A 69 8.80 -5.55 25.08
CA ILE A 69 8.22 -5.97 23.80
C ILE A 69 9.20 -7.04 23.32
N LYS A 70 8.80 -8.31 23.39
CA LYS A 70 9.54 -9.38 22.72
C LYS A 70 9.72 -8.84 21.32
N THR A 71 10.96 -8.59 20.96
CA THR A 71 11.33 -8.32 19.57
C THR A 71 10.55 -9.34 18.77
N PRO A 72 9.70 -8.96 17.81
CA PRO A 72 8.90 -9.95 17.08
C PRO A 72 9.90 -11.01 16.65
N GLU A 73 9.65 -12.26 17.06
CA GLU A 73 10.44 -13.40 16.60
C GLU A 73 10.58 -13.18 15.11
N LYS A 74 11.83 -13.17 14.59
CA LYS A 74 12.08 -12.96 13.16
C LYS A 74 11.10 -13.86 12.43
N VAL A 75 10.04 -13.27 11.89
CA VAL A 75 9.07 -13.98 11.07
C VAL A 75 9.91 -14.72 10.07
N LYS A 76 9.78 -16.05 10.01
CA LYS A 76 10.48 -16.86 9.04
C LYS A 76 10.02 -16.38 7.68
N VAL A 77 10.76 -15.44 7.11
CA VAL A 77 10.51 -14.96 5.75
C VAL A 77 10.60 -16.19 4.87
N VAL A 78 9.60 -16.39 4.03
CA VAL A 78 9.61 -17.44 3.04
C VAL A 78 10.92 -17.32 2.28
N SER A 79 11.79 -18.34 2.41
CA SER A 79 13.19 -18.28 1.97
C SER A 79 13.34 -18.62 0.49
N ASP A 80 12.31 -18.35 -0.33
CA ASP A 80 12.43 -18.51 -1.76
C ASP A 80 13.31 -17.40 -2.31
N ASP A 81 14.31 -17.77 -3.11
CA ASP A 81 15.14 -16.79 -3.81
C ASP A 81 14.31 -16.08 -4.88
N LEU A 82 13.66 -15.00 -4.47
CA LEU A 82 12.87 -14.13 -5.34
C LEU A 82 13.76 -13.14 -6.12
N THR A 83 15.06 -13.41 -6.21
CA THR A 83 16.00 -12.55 -6.95
C THR A 83 15.51 -12.38 -8.39
N VAL A 84 15.53 -11.14 -8.84
CA VAL A 84 15.28 -10.82 -10.25
C VAL A 84 16.57 -11.11 -11.02
N THR A 85 16.67 -12.33 -11.57
CA THR A 85 17.79 -12.76 -12.43
C THR A 85 17.43 -12.75 -13.91
N ASP A 86 16.31 -12.14 -14.25
CA ASP A 86 15.76 -12.06 -15.59
C ASP A 86 16.76 -11.35 -16.51
N GLU A 87 17.24 -12.07 -17.53
CA GLU A 87 18.26 -11.57 -18.46
C GLU A 87 17.77 -10.35 -19.25
N ASP A 88 16.49 -10.30 -19.57
CA ASP A 88 15.89 -9.19 -20.31
C ASP A 88 15.85 -7.91 -19.47
N ILE A 89 15.52 -8.01 -18.18
CA ILE A 89 15.59 -6.88 -17.24
C ILE A 89 17.04 -6.41 -17.09
N GLN A 90 17.99 -7.33 -16.93
CA GLN A 90 19.40 -6.98 -16.83
C GLN A 90 19.93 -6.35 -18.14
N LYS A 91 19.48 -6.80 -19.28
CA LYS A 91 19.77 -6.20 -20.58
C LYS A 91 19.18 -4.79 -20.70
N TYR A 92 17.95 -4.60 -20.24
CA TYR A 92 17.27 -3.30 -20.18
C TYR A 92 18.06 -2.33 -19.31
N ILE A 93 18.47 -2.73 -18.09
CA ILE A 93 19.29 -1.91 -17.17
C ILE A 93 20.62 -1.53 -17.82
N ARG A 94 21.36 -2.48 -18.40
CA ARG A 94 22.64 -2.18 -19.10
C ARG A 94 22.47 -1.19 -20.26
N ALA A 95 21.38 -1.30 -21.00
CA ALA A 95 21.07 -0.35 -22.07
C ALA A 95 20.77 1.06 -21.53
N ALA A 96 20.05 1.14 -20.43
CA ALA A 96 19.75 2.40 -19.74
C ALA A 96 21.03 3.05 -19.16
N GLU A 97 21.89 2.28 -18.53
CA GLU A 97 23.19 2.76 -18.03
C GLU A 97 24.05 3.36 -19.16
N LYS A 98 24.06 2.72 -20.33
CA LYS A 98 24.79 3.24 -21.50
C LYS A 98 24.19 4.58 -21.95
N LYS A 99 22.87 4.72 -22.02
CA LYS A 99 22.19 5.98 -22.35
C LYS A 99 22.46 7.07 -21.32
N ALA A 100 22.43 6.73 -20.03
CA ALA A 100 22.61 7.67 -18.93
C ALA A 100 23.99 8.35 -18.92
N LYS A 101 25.02 7.77 -19.54
CA LYS A 101 26.35 8.38 -19.65
C LYS A 101 26.35 9.70 -20.44
N THR A 102 25.42 9.87 -21.37
CA THR A 102 25.33 11.04 -22.25
C THR A 102 24.02 11.83 -22.09
N ALA A 103 23.01 11.25 -21.48
CA ALA A 103 21.70 11.89 -21.30
C ALA A 103 21.74 12.90 -20.15
N LYS A 104 20.96 14.00 -20.30
CA LYS A 104 20.76 14.95 -19.21
C LYS A 104 19.64 14.46 -18.30
N ALA A 105 19.75 14.73 -17.01
CA ALA A 105 18.66 14.51 -16.07
C ALA A 105 17.47 15.44 -16.43
N ALA A 106 16.26 14.88 -16.39
CA ALA A 106 15.02 15.62 -16.54
C ALA A 106 14.41 16.02 -15.19
N GLY A 107 14.62 15.19 -14.16
CA GLY A 107 14.14 15.46 -12.80
C GLY A 107 14.76 14.51 -11.78
N LYS A 108 14.27 14.64 -10.55
CA LYS A 108 14.73 13.83 -9.40
C LYS A 108 13.79 12.67 -9.14
N VAL A 109 14.33 11.62 -8.56
CA VAL A 109 13.55 10.56 -7.90
C VAL A 109 13.84 10.62 -6.40
N VAL A 110 12.80 10.71 -5.59
CA VAL A 110 12.88 10.79 -4.12
C VAL A 110 12.32 9.50 -3.56
N GLU A 111 13.13 8.73 -2.84
CA GLU A 111 12.69 7.52 -2.18
C GLU A 111 11.92 7.84 -0.89
N ARG A 112 10.84 7.11 -0.65
CA ARG A 112 10.03 7.18 0.57
C ARG A 112 9.49 5.82 0.94
N THR A 113 9.35 5.58 2.24
CA THR A 113 8.58 4.45 2.78
C THR A 113 7.28 4.97 3.39
N LEU A 114 6.14 4.51 2.91
CA LEU A 114 4.81 4.97 3.30
C LEU A 114 4.10 3.89 4.13
N LEU A 115 4.28 3.93 5.46
CA LEU A 115 3.69 2.95 6.38
C LEU A 115 2.48 3.48 7.17
N ASN A 116 2.23 4.78 7.09
CA ASN A 116 1.11 5.44 7.79
C ASN A 116 0.51 6.52 6.90
N MET A 117 -0.81 6.59 6.90
CA MET A 117 -1.59 7.53 6.10
C MET A 117 -2.64 8.24 6.96
N ASN A 118 -3.01 9.46 6.61
CA ASN A 118 -4.08 10.20 7.29
C ASN A 118 -5.44 9.49 7.12
N GLY A 119 -6.26 9.48 8.17
CA GLY A 119 -7.56 8.79 8.17
C GLY A 119 -7.46 7.26 8.27
N GLN A 120 -6.34 6.76 8.75
CA GLN A 120 -6.08 5.33 8.90
C GLN A 120 -6.81 4.76 10.12
N VAL A 121 -7.45 3.59 9.93
CA VAL A 121 -7.86 2.68 10.99
C VAL A 121 -6.94 1.46 11.00
N SER A 122 -6.69 0.89 12.17
CA SER A 122 -5.72 -0.22 12.30
C SER A 122 -6.23 -1.27 13.29
N SER A 123 -5.89 -2.53 13.02
CA SER A 123 -5.99 -3.63 13.97
C SER A 123 -4.80 -4.56 13.79
N GLY A 124 -4.02 -4.76 14.86
CA GLY A 124 -2.73 -5.44 14.78
C GLY A 124 -1.81 -4.77 13.73
N ASN A 125 -1.32 -5.56 12.79
CA ASN A 125 -0.48 -5.09 11.69
C ASN A 125 -1.26 -4.72 10.41
N VAL A 126 -2.58 -4.83 10.42
CA VAL A 126 -3.44 -4.42 9.30
C VAL A 126 -3.78 -2.95 9.41
N LYS A 127 -3.55 -2.21 8.34
CA LYS A 127 -3.83 -0.79 8.25
C LYS A 127 -4.71 -0.50 7.03
N VAL A 128 -5.78 0.27 7.24
CA VAL A 128 -6.72 0.69 6.20
C VAL A 128 -6.86 2.20 6.23
N GLN A 129 -6.51 2.86 5.13
CA GLN A 129 -6.82 4.26 4.91
C GLN A 129 -8.27 4.37 4.43
N ASN A 130 -9.16 4.66 5.36
CA ASN A 130 -10.58 4.84 5.07
C ASN A 130 -10.87 6.27 4.59
N ARG A 131 -11.34 6.41 3.35
CA ARG A 131 -11.71 7.68 2.71
C ARG A 131 -13.21 7.80 2.50
N THR A 132 -13.99 7.00 3.23
CA THR A 132 -15.46 6.92 3.15
C THR A 132 -16.09 7.21 4.51
N ASP A 133 -17.40 7.41 4.54
CA ASP A 133 -18.17 7.53 5.78
C ASP A 133 -18.51 6.16 6.41
N LYS A 134 -18.16 5.05 5.74
CA LYS A 134 -18.44 3.69 6.24
C LYS A 134 -17.50 3.35 7.41
N LYS A 135 -18.07 2.70 8.43
CA LYS A 135 -17.31 2.16 9.54
C LYS A 135 -16.66 0.84 9.13
N ILE A 136 -15.34 0.73 9.33
CA ILE A 136 -14.56 -0.47 9.04
C ILE A 136 -14.19 -1.15 10.36
N HIS A 137 -14.66 -2.39 10.53
CA HIS A 137 -14.36 -3.24 11.69
C HIS A 137 -13.40 -4.35 11.25
N ILE A 138 -12.09 -4.04 11.20
CA ILE A 138 -11.05 -4.93 10.66
C ILE A 138 -11.09 -6.32 11.32
N ASP A 139 -11.20 -6.38 12.65
CA ASP A 139 -11.22 -7.67 13.37
C ASP A 139 -12.41 -8.54 12.99
N GLN A 140 -13.58 -7.92 12.76
CA GLN A 140 -14.77 -8.64 12.31
C GLN A 140 -14.57 -9.16 10.90
N ILE A 141 -14.07 -8.34 9.98
CA ILE A 141 -13.78 -8.70 8.59
C ILE A 141 -12.79 -9.87 8.54
N LEU A 142 -11.70 -9.82 9.32
CA LEU A 142 -10.72 -10.89 9.39
C LEU A 142 -11.30 -12.19 9.96
N LYS A 143 -12.21 -12.10 10.94
CA LYS A 143 -12.90 -13.27 11.50
C LYS A 143 -13.86 -13.91 10.52
N GLU A 144 -14.60 -13.10 9.73
CA GLU A 144 -15.56 -13.56 8.73
C GLU A 144 -14.83 -14.15 7.51
N GLY A 145 -13.66 -13.62 7.14
CA GLY A 145 -12.87 -14.04 5.99
C GLY A 145 -13.50 -13.63 4.65
N ALA A 146 -12.85 -13.99 3.55
CA ALA A 146 -13.36 -13.71 2.22
C ALA A 146 -14.46 -14.70 1.82
N ASN A 147 -15.45 -14.22 1.07
CA ASN A 147 -16.49 -15.06 0.47
C ASN A 147 -15.92 -15.75 -0.78
N LEU A 148 -15.06 -16.73 -0.57
CA LEU A 148 -14.30 -17.40 -1.60
C LEU A 148 -14.30 -18.93 -1.36
N LYS A 149 -14.46 -19.71 -2.45
CA LYS A 149 -14.26 -21.16 -2.48
C LYS A 149 -13.65 -21.55 -3.82
N ILE A 150 -12.57 -22.28 -3.77
CA ILE A 150 -11.83 -22.77 -4.94
C ILE A 150 -11.94 -24.29 -4.94
N ALA A 151 -12.79 -24.83 -5.79
CA ALA A 151 -13.03 -26.28 -5.88
C ALA A 151 -11.89 -27.03 -6.59
N ASP A 152 -11.21 -26.36 -7.52
CA ASP A 152 -10.10 -26.92 -8.29
C ASP A 152 -9.17 -25.78 -8.70
N LYS A 153 -8.06 -25.65 -7.98
CA LYS A 153 -7.11 -24.55 -8.24
C LYS A 153 -6.37 -24.67 -9.56
N SER A 154 -6.35 -25.83 -10.19
CA SER A 154 -5.70 -26.04 -11.50
C SER A 154 -6.48 -25.45 -12.67
N LYS A 155 -7.78 -25.18 -12.48
CA LYS A 155 -8.59 -24.49 -13.48
C LYS A 155 -8.32 -22.99 -13.44
N PRO A 156 -8.61 -22.25 -14.55
CA PRO A 156 -8.53 -20.79 -14.55
C PRO A 156 -9.38 -20.18 -13.43
N THR A 157 -8.74 -19.83 -12.33
CA THR A 157 -9.39 -19.34 -11.09
C THR A 157 -9.11 -17.86 -10.85
N ILE A 158 -7.99 -17.40 -11.38
CA ILE A 158 -7.48 -16.04 -11.20
C ILE A 158 -7.35 -15.37 -12.57
N LEU A 159 -7.79 -14.12 -12.68
CA LEU A 159 -7.53 -13.26 -13.83
C LEU A 159 -6.65 -12.07 -13.36
N ILE A 160 -5.47 -11.95 -13.92
CA ILE A 160 -4.60 -10.76 -13.82
C ILE A 160 -4.78 -9.96 -15.09
N TYR A 161 -4.96 -8.65 -14.96
CA TYR A 161 -5.12 -7.73 -16.09
C TYR A 161 -4.56 -6.34 -15.76
N HIS A 162 -4.53 -5.45 -16.74
CA HIS A 162 -3.96 -4.11 -16.64
C HIS A 162 -4.85 -3.12 -17.37
N THR A 163 -5.64 -2.33 -16.64
CA THR A 163 -6.46 -1.28 -17.27
C THR A 163 -5.58 -0.19 -17.89
N HIS A 164 -4.47 0.18 -17.24
CA HIS A 164 -3.45 1.07 -17.80
C HIS A 164 -2.20 0.30 -18.20
N THR A 165 -2.32 -0.44 -19.30
CA THR A 165 -1.30 -1.38 -19.80
C THR A 165 0.04 -0.70 -20.15
N HIS A 166 0.01 0.58 -20.56
CA HIS A 166 1.21 1.35 -20.89
C HIS A 166 2.02 1.82 -19.67
N GLU A 167 1.53 1.69 -18.44
CA GLU A 167 2.26 2.17 -17.25
C GLU A 167 3.65 1.55 -17.15
N CYS A 168 4.67 2.40 -17.06
CA CYS A 168 6.05 1.96 -16.94
C CYS A 168 6.80 2.72 -15.84
N PHE A 169 8.05 2.36 -15.65
CA PHE A 169 8.90 2.73 -14.53
C PHE A 169 10.14 3.48 -14.99
N VAL A 170 10.89 4.11 -14.07
CA VAL A 170 12.22 4.64 -14.42
C VAL A 170 13.19 3.50 -14.68
N SER A 171 14.18 3.77 -15.51
CA SER A 171 15.11 2.72 -15.95
C SER A 171 16.22 2.40 -14.96
N LEU A 172 16.61 3.35 -14.08
CA LEU A 172 17.73 3.21 -13.17
C LEU A 172 17.42 3.73 -11.75
N ASP A 173 17.94 3.01 -10.77
CA ASP A 173 17.95 3.44 -9.36
C ASP A 173 19.16 4.34 -9.06
N ASN A 174 19.08 5.59 -9.49
CA ASN A 174 20.19 6.55 -9.34
C ASN A 174 19.74 7.95 -8.86
N GLY A 175 18.54 8.04 -8.28
CA GLY A 175 17.97 9.26 -7.72
C GLY A 175 17.49 10.30 -8.76
N LYS A 176 17.42 9.93 -10.05
CA LYS A 176 16.99 10.81 -11.14
C LYS A 176 16.42 10.02 -12.31
N TYR A 177 15.66 10.69 -13.16
CA TYR A 177 15.23 10.17 -14.45
C TYR A 177 15.77 11.06 -15.58
N MET A 178 15.95 10.48 -16.76
CA MET A 178 16.65 11.13 -17.87
C MET A 178 15.68 11.78 -18.85
N GLN A 179 16.16 12.74 -19.63
CA GLN A 179 15.40 13.29 -20.77
C GLN A 179 15.03 12.18 -21.75
N GLY A 180 13.75 12.14 -22.13
CA GLY A 180 13.18 11.12 -23.02
C GLY A 180 12.72 9.84 -22.29
N GLU A 181 12.89 9.71 -20.98
CA GLU A 181 12.21 8.66 -20.22
C GLU A 181 10.74 9.03 -20.07
N THR A 182 9.90 8.20 -20.63
CA THR A 182 8.43 8.29 -20.53
C THR A 182 7.93 7.50 -19.32
N THR A 183 6.72 7.83 -18.87
CA THR A 183 5.97 7.05 -17.87
C THR A 183 5.04 6.03 -18.52
N GLN A 184 5.09 5.89 -19.85
CA GLN A 184 4.26 4.99 -20.64
C GLN A 184 5.11 4.28 -21.69
N SER A 185 4.85 2.99 -21.91
CA SER A 185 5.51 2.17 -22.92
C SER A 185 4.57 1.09 -23.44
N ALA A 186 4.46 0.91 -24.74
CA ALA A 186 3.75 -0.20 -25.35
C ALA A 186 4.55 -1.51 -25.34
N ASP A 187 5.83 -1.47 -24.93
CA ASP A 187 6.68 -2.65 -24.84
C ASP A 187 6.38 -3.44 -23.54
N PRO A 188 5.76 -4.64 -23.62
CA PRO A 188 5.37 -5.42 -22.46
C PRO A 188 6.56 -5.88 -21.61
N SER A 189 7.78 -5.88 -22.16
CA SER A 189 8.99 -6.19 -21.41
C SER A 189 9.44 -5.06 -20.47
N GLN A 190 8.85 -3.87 -20.59
CA GLN A 190 9.27 -2.65 -19.87
C GLN A 190 8.13 -1.98 -19.08
N ASN A 191 6.91 -2.44 -19.26
CA ASN A 191 5.71 -1.86 -18.64
C ASN A 191 5.14 -2.77 -17.54
N ILE A 192 3.95 -2.44 -17.06
CA ILE A 192 3.26 -3.11 -15.95
C ILE A 192 2.95 -4.58 -16.25
N VAL A 193 2.84 -4.99 -17.53
CA VAL A 193 2.65 -6.38 -17.95
C VAL A 193 3.77 -7.26 -17.41
N ARG A 194 5.02 -6.76 -17.42
CA ARG A 194 6.17 -7.51 -16.90
C ARG A 194 6.07 -7.78 -15.39
N VAL A 195 5.39 -6.92 -14.65
CA VAL A 195 5.07 -7.15 -13.22
C VAL A 195 3.99 -8.23 -13.10
N GLY A 196 2.97 -8.18 -13.95
CA GLY A 196 1.94 -9.22 -14.06
C GLY A 196 2.54 -10.60 -14.34
N ASP A 197 3.49 -10.71 -15.28
CA ASP A 197 4.21 -11.96 -15.57
C ASP A 197 4.87 -12.55 -14.33
N ALA A 198 5.50 -11.70 -13.51
CA ALA A 198 6.16 -12.15 -12.28
C ALA A 198 5.16 -12.67 -11.23
N ILE A 199 3.97 -12.08 -11.15
CA ILE A 199 2.88 -12.56 -10.29
C ILE A 199 2.39 -13.93 -10.78
N VAL A 200 2.09 -14.03 -12.08
CA VAL A 200 1.58 -15.25 -12.74
C VAL A 200 2.53 -16.42 -12.56
N GLU A 201 3.83 -16.19 -12.79
CA GLU A 201 4.88 -17.20 -12.59
C GLU A 201 4.82 -17.86 -11.20
N GLN A 202 4.63 -17.08 -10.15
CA GLN A 202 4.59 -17.60 -8.77
C GLN A 202 3.27 -18.34 -8.49
N LEU A 203 2.16 -17.84 -9.00
CA LEU A 203 0.86 -18.48 -8.87
C LEU A 203 0.82 -19.84 -9.59
N GLU A 204 1.38 -19.91 -10.80
CA GLU A 204 1.48 -21.15 -11.58
C GLU A 204 2.41 -22.17 -10.90
N LYS A 205 3.56 -21.72 -10.34
CA LYS A 205 4.43 -22.57 -9.51
C LYS A 205 3.72 -23.16 -8.30
N ALA A 206 2.75 -22.44 -7.73
CA ALA A 206 1.90 -22.92 -6.64
C ALA A 206 0.74 -23.81 -7.13
N GLY A 207 0.61 -24.03 -8.44
CA GLY A 207 -0.39 -24.89 -9.05
C GLY A 207 -1.74 -24.23 -9.30
N PHE A 208 -1.83 -22.91 -9.25
CA PHE A 208 -3.05 -22.18 -9.60
C PHE A 208 -3.17 -21.99 -11.11
N GLY A 209 -4.36 -22.22 -11.67
CA GLY A 209 -4.69 -21.83 -13.02
C GLY A 209 -4.95 -20.32 -13.08
N VAL A 210 -4.10 -19.61 -13.80
CA VAL A 210 -4.12 -18.16 -13.94
C VAL A 210 -4.34 -17.80 -15.40
N LEU A 211 -5.09 -16.74 -15.62
CA LEU A 211 -5.20 -16.07 -16.91
C LEU A 211 -4.53 -14.70 -16.76
N HIS A 212 -3.63 -14.39 -17.69
CA HIS A 212 -2.98 -13.10 -17.75
C HIS A 212 -3.43 -12.39 -19.03
N ASP A 213 -4.16 -11.31 -18.86
CA ASP A 213 -4.55 -10.45 -19.97
C ASP A 213 -3.50 -9.36 -20.19
N THR A 214 -2.95 -9.32 -21.38
CA THR A 214 -1.87 -8.39 -21.78
C THR A 214 -2.31 -7.47 -22.92
N GLU A 215 -3.62 -7.44 -23.23
CA GLU A 215 -4.20 -6.56 -24.23
C GLU A 215 -3.99 -5.09 -23.80
N ILE A 216 -3.64 -4.23 -24.75
CA ILE A 216 -3.51 -2.79 -24.48
C ILE A 216 -4.92 -2.20 -24.40
N HIS A 217 -5.26 -1.63 -23.23
CA HIS A 217 -6.58 -1.05 -22.97
C HIS A 217 -6.58 0.48 -22.99
N ASP A 218 -5.42 1.12 -22.86
CA ASP A 218 -5.26 2.56 -22.63
C ASP A 218 -4.62 3.32 -23.79
N ASP A 219 -4.75 2.83 -25.03
CA ASP A 219 -4.49 3.64 -26.24
C ASP A 219 -5.37 4.91 -26.23
N ASP A 220 -6.60 4.78 -25.72
CA ASP A 220 -7.43 5.89 -25.29
C ASP A 220 -7.55 5.85 -23.76
N TYR A 221 -6.73 6.65 -23.10
CA TYR A 221 -6.62 6.71 -21.64
C TYR A 221 -7.98 6.92 -20.95
N ASN A 222 -8.84 7.80 -21.49
CA ASN A 222 -10.13 8.12 -20.88
C ASN A 222 -11.13 6.97 -20.97
N ASN A 223 -10.97 6.06 -21.92
CA ASN A 223 -11.82 4.90 -22.14
C ASN A 223 -11.20 3.57 -21.68
N ALA A 224 -10.05 3.61 -21.01
CA ALA A 224 -9.30 2.42 -20.60
C ALA A 224 -10.17 1.43 -19.80
N TYR A 225 -10.92 1.90 -18.78
CA TYR A 225 -11.84 1.06 -18.00
C TYR A 225 -13.02 0.50 -18.83
N ALA A 226 -13.47 1.21 -19.85
CA ALA A 226 -14.51 0.67 -20.75
C ALA A 226 -13.96 -0.46 -21.64
N HIS A 227 -12.68 -0.41 -21.99
CA HIS A 227 -12.00 -1.45 -22.76
C HIS A 227 -11.69 -2.67 -21.88
N SER A 228 -10.98 -2.48 -20.76
CA SER A 228 -10.67 -3.58 -19.81
C SER A 228 -11.93 -4.27 -19.30
N GLY A 229 -12.99 -3.51 -18.98
CA GLY A 229 -14.26 -4.07 -18.55
C GLY A 229 -14.90 -4.99 -19.58
N LYS A 230 -14.83 -4.70 -20.89
CA LYS A 230 -15.31 -5.61 -21.95
C LYS A 230 -14.47 -6.89 -22.02
N THR A 231 -13.17 -6.76 -21.84
CA THR A 231 -12.24 -7.90 -21.83
C THR A 231 -12.50 -8.80 -20.62
N ILE A 232 -12.68 -8.23 -19.43
CA ILE A 232 -13.07 -8.98 -18.22
C ILE A 232 -14.39 -9.74 -18.45
N ASP A 233 -15.42 -9.09 -19.02
CA ASP A 233 -16.70 -9.74 -19.32
C ASP A 233 -16.54 -10.95 -20.25
N LYS A 234 -15.66 -10.88 -21.27
CA LYS A 234 -15.33 -12.02 -22.15
C LYS A 234 -14.69 -13.18 -21.35
N TYR A 235 -13.71 -12.84 -20.45
CA TYR A 235 -13.06 -13.85 -19.62
C TYR A 235 -14.03 -14.54 -18.65
N LEU A 236 -14.83 -13.76 -17.91
CA LEU A 236 -15.81 -14.29 -16.96
C LEU A 236 -16.86 -15.15 -17.64
N LYS A 237 -17.30 -14.80 -18.86
CA LYS A 237 -18.22 -15.61 -19.67
C LYS A 237 -17.56 -16.93 -20.13
N LYS A 238 -16.30 -16.86 -20.57
CA LYS A 238 -15.58 -18.03 -21.12
C LYS A 238 -15.10 -18.98 -20.03
N TYR A 239 -14.74 -18.44 -18.87
CA TYR A 239 -14.18 -19.20 -17.74
C TYR A 239 -14.97 -18.92 -16.43
N PRO A 240 -16.13 -19.58 -16.24
CA PRO A 240 -16.95 -19.39 -15.02
C PRO A 240 -16.25 -19.85 -13.73
N SER A 241 -15.10 -20.52 -13.85
CA SER A 241 -14.24 -20.92 -12.74
C SER A 241 -13.46 -19.72 -12.13
N ILE A 242 -13.35 -18.59 -12.81
CA ILE A 242 -12.70 -17.39 -12.27
C ILE A 242 -13.41 -16.95 -10.99
N LYS A 243 -12.66 -16.74 -9.92
CA LYS A 243 -13.13 -16.35 -8.59
C LYS A 243 -12.45 -15.08 -8.10
N VAL A 244 -11.29 -14.74 -8.66
CA VAL A 244 -10.46 -13.60 -8.27
C VAL A 244 -10.07 -12.83 -9.52
N THR A 245 -10.21 -11.51 -9.49
CA THR A 245 -9.71 -10.62 -10.56
C THR A 245 -8.85 -9.53 -9.93
N ILE A 246 -7.69 -9.29 -10.51
CA ILE A 246 -6.74 -8.31 -9.98
C ILE A 246 -6.26 -7.40 -11.10
N ASP A 247 -6.52 -6.11 -10.94
CA ASP A 247 -6.00 -5.06 -11.81
C ASP A 247 -4.65 -4.61 -11.28
N ILE A 248 -3.60 -4.83 -12.05
CA ILE A 248 -2.23 -4.45 -11.63
C ILE A 248 -1.83 -3.16 -12.30
N HIS A 249 -1.52 -2.18 -11.47
CA HIS A 249 -1.14 -0.82 -11.82
C HIS A 249 0.17 -0.41 -11.15
N ARG A 250 0.63 0.78 -11.46
CA ARG A 250 1.57 1.55 -10.65
C ARG A 250 1.01 2.93 -10.34
N ASP A 251 1.32 3.45 -9.17
CA ASP A 251 0.90 4.77 -8.70
C ASP A 251 1.68 5.90 -9.41
N SER A 252 1.23 7.13 -9.27
CA SER A 252 1.95 8.33 -9.68
C SER A 252 1.99 9.33 -8.54
N ILE A 253 3.16 9.46 -7.91
CA ILE A 253 3.32 10.25 -6.69
C ILE A 253 4.35 11.36 -6.94
N GLY A 254 3.87 12.59 -7.06
CA GLY A 254 4.70 13.77 -7.15
C GLY A 254 5.36 14.14 -5.81
N VAL A 255 6.22 15.14 -5.85
CA VAL A 255 6.81 15.77 -4.67
C VAL A 255 6.27 17.19 -4.55
N GLU A 256 5.70 17.52 -3.40
CA GLU A 256 5.14 18.85 -3.16
C GLU A 256 6.22 19.93 -3.38
N GLY A 257 5.86 20.95 -4.16
CA GLY A 257 6.76 22.06 -4.50
C GLY A 257 7.81 21.73 -5.58
N ASP A 258 7.85 20.52 -6.12
CA ASP A 258 8.79 20.14 -7.20
C ASP A 258 8.09 19.33 -8.29
N ALA A 259 7.59 20.02 -9.31
CA ALA A 259 6.88 19.40 -10.45
C ALA A 259 7.78 18.48 -11.31
N LYS A 260 9.09 18.49 -11.11
CA LYS A 260 10.06 17.63 -11.80
C LYS A 260 10.58 16.50 -10.91
N ALA A 261 9.98 16.30 -9.74
CA ALA A 261 10.35 15.19 -8.86
C ALA A 261 9.25 14.13 -8.87
N ARG A 262 9.69 12.86 -8.91
CA ARG A 262 8.85 11.67 -8.74
C ARG A 262 9.19 11.03 -7.40
N THR A 263 8.23 10.40 -6.77
CA THR A 263 8.48 9.63 -5.55
C THR A 263 8.57 8.15 -5.90
N ALA A 264 9.68 7.51 -5.59
CA ALA A 264 9.76 6.05 -5.54
C ALA A 264 9.32 5.59 -4.16
N VAL A 265 8.30 4.74 -4.08
CA VAL A 265 7.90 4.14 -2.80
C VAL A 265 8.61 2.81 -2.63
N VAL A 266 9.50 2.73 -1.63
CA VAL A 266 10.41 1.59 -1.45
C VAL A 266 10.42 1.09 -0.02
N GLU A 267 10.65 -0.24 0.13
CA GLU A 267 10.99 -0.89 1.38
C GLU A 267 12.14 -1.88 1.13
N GLU A 268 13.02 -2.05 2.11
CA GLU A 268 14.08 -3.04 2.02
C GLU A 268 13.58 -4.39 2.53
N ILE A 269 13.40 -5.33 1.62
CA ILE A 269 12.97 -6.70 1.91
C ILE A 269 14.08 -7.67 1.52
N ASN A 270 14.55 -8.46 2.49
CA ASN A 270 15.65 -9.42 2.27
C ASN A 270 16.94 -8.78 1.68
N GLY A 271 17.26 -7.55 2.09
CA GLY A 271 18.43 -6.83 1.64
C GLY A 271 18.34 -6.26 0.22
N LYS A 272 17.14 -6.20 -0.36
CA LYS A 272 16.87 -5.61 -1.68
C LYS A 272 15.73 -4.61 -1.61
N LYS A 273 15.81 -3.55 -2.41
CA LYS A 273 14.74 -2.59 -2.54
C LYS A 273 13.55 -3.20 -3.30
N ALA A 274 12.42 -3.25 -2.64
CA ALA A 274 11.13 -3.60 -3.22
C ALA A 274 10.30 -2.35 -3.44
N ALA A 275 9.55 -2.27 -4.52
CA ALA A 275 8.51 -1.26 -4.70
C ALA A 275 7.38 -1.54 -3.72
N GLN A 276 7.04 -0.59 -2.83
CA GLN A 276 5.88 -0.78 -1.94
C GLN A 276 4.60 -0.91 -2.74
N ILE A 277 3.71 -1.79 -2.31
CA ILE A 277 2.41 -2.00 -2.95
C ILE A 277 1.30 -1.30 -2.20
N MET A 278 0.16 -1.04 -2.86
CA MET A 278 -1.07 -0.57 -2.21
C MET A 278 -2.27 -1.30 -2.79
N ILE A 279 -2.98 -2.03 -1.94
CA ILE A 279 -4.27 -2.60 -2.34
C ILE A 279 -5.30 -1.47 -2.33
N ILE A 280 -6.07 -1.37 -3.40
CA ILE A 280 -7.23 -0.47 -3.51
C ILE A 280 -8.48 -1.32 -3.58
N THR A 281 -9.48 -0.95 -2.78
CA THR A 281 -10.83 -1.45 -2.90
C THR A 281 -11.83 -0.33 -2.69
N GLY A 282 -13.04 -0.49 -3.16
CA GLY A 282 -14.02 0.56 -3.17
C GLY A 282 -15.38 0.17 -2.59
N CYS A 283 -16.29 1.13 -2.59
CA CYS A 283 -17.67 0.92 -2.16
C CYS A 283 -18.66 1.80 -2.91
N GLU A 284 -19.92 1.48 -2.73
CA GLU A 284 -21.02 2.39 -3.09
C GLU A 284 -21.11 3.52 -2.08
N GLU A 285 -20.78 4.72 -2.53
CA GLU A 285 -20.92 5.97 -1.77
C GLU A 285 -20.91 7.16 -2.75
N ASN A 286 -21.53 8.27 -2.38
CA ASN A 286 -21.62 9.47 -3.21
C ASN A 286 -22.22 9.17 -4.60
N PHE A 287 -21.40 9.27 -5.66
CA PHE A 287 -21.80 9.04 -7.04
C PHE A 287 -21.54 7.60 -7.51
N ILE A 288 -20.98 6.75 -6.65
CA ILE A 288 -20.71 5.35 -6.97
C ILE A 288 -21.91 4.50 -6.61
N THR A 289 -22.52 3.92 -7.63
CA THR A 289 -23.68 3.01 -7.56
C THR A 289 -23.40 1.74 -8.35
N ASP A 290 -24.29 0.74 -8.24
CA ASP A 290 -24.21 -0.54 -8.96
C ASP A 290 -22.87 -1.28 -8.70
N PHE A 291 -22.51 -1.38 -7.43
CA PHE A 291 -21.34 -2.11 -6.97
C PHE A 291 -21.73 -3.14 -5.87
N PRO A 292 -22.55 -4.15 -6.21
CA PRO A 292 -23.15 -5.04 -5.21
C PRO A 292 -22.16 -5.91 -4.44
N HIS A 293 -20.95 -6.08 -4.97
CA HIS A 293 -19.91 -6.95 -4.39
C HIS A 293 -18.83 -6.20 -3.60
N TRP A 294 -19.00 -4.89 -3.37
CA TRP A 294 -17.96 -4.09 -2.70
C TRP A 294 -17.58 -4.62 -1.31
N TYR A 295 -18.56 -5.19 -0.58
CA TYR A 295 -18.30 -5.74 0.76
C TYR A 295 -17.51 -7.05 0.69
N ASP A 296 -17.82 -7.95 -0.26
CA ASP A 296 -17.04 -9.16 -0.54
C ASP A 296 -15.60 -8.79 -0.94
N ASN A 297 -15.43 -7.73 -1.76
CA ASN A 297 -14.12 -7.24 -2.17
C ASN A 297 -13.33 -6.64 -1.01
N LEU A 298 -13.99 -5.91 -0.10
CA LEU A 298 -13.35 -5.40 1.12
C LEU A 298 -12.84 -6.53 2.02
N HIS A 299 -13.63 -7.61 2.19
CA HIS A 299 -13.21 -8.78 2.97
C HIS A 299 -11.98 -9.45 2.37
N PHE A 300 -11.99 -9.65 1.06
CA PHE A 300 -10.84 -10.18 0.33
C PHE A 300 -9.61 -9.29 0.47
N ALA A 301 -9.77 -7.98 0.27
CA ALA A 301 -8.70 -7.00 0.35
C ALA A 301 -8.06 -6.91 1.75
N VAL A 302 -8.87 -6.91 2.81
CA VAL A 302 -8.39 -6.85 4.20
C VAL A 302 -7.66 -8.14 4.58
N GLY A 303 -8.18 -9.32 4.17
CA GLY A 303 -7.51 -10.59 4.38
C GLY A 303 -6.16 -10.66 3.64
N LEU A 304 -6.12 -10.19 2.39
CA LEU A 304 -4.89 -10.13 1.60
C LEU A 304 -3.89 -9.12 2.19
N GLN A 305 -4.36 -7.94 2.66
CA GLN A 305 -3.52 -6.97 3.37
C GLN A 305 -2.87 -7.58 4.62
N LYS A 306 -3.65 -8.39 5.39
CA LYS A 306 -3.14 -9.11 6.55
C LYS A 306 -2.02 -10.08 6.15
N GLN A 307 -2.23 -10.86 5.08
CA GLN A 307 -1.26 -11.82 4.59
C GLN A 307 0.04 -11.14 4.15
N PHE A 308 -0.04 -10.00 3.41
CA PHE A 308 1.16 -9.21 3.07
C PHE A 308 1.90 -8.68 4.29
N SER A 309 1.15 -8.19 5.29
CA SER A 309 1.74 -7.66 6.52
C SER A 309 2.45 -8.72 7.35
N ASP A 310 2.01 -9.98 7.24
CA ASP A 310 2.63 -11.12 7.91
C ASP A 310 3.85 -11.66 7.14
N ASP A 311 3.74 -11.78 5.81
CA ASP A 311 4.78 -12.38 4.98
C ASP A 311 5.95 -11.42 4.73
N TYR A 312 5.64 -10.14 4.45
CA TYR A 312 6.62 -9.11 4.08
C TYR A 312 6.30 -7.77 4.78
N PRO A 313 6.62 -7.65 6.09
CA PRO A 313 6.37 -6.43 6.84
C PRO A 313 6.99 -5.20 6.15
N GLY A 314 6.18 -4.16 5.92
CA GLY A 314 6.60 -2.93 5.26
C GLY A 314 6.37 -2.91 3.74
N LEU A 315 6.16 -4.06 3.08
CA LEU A 315 5.88 -4.11 1.64
C LEU A 315 4.57 -3.39 1.31
N ALA A 316 3.49 -3.71 2.03
CA ALA A 316 2.19 -3.12 1.77
C ALA A 316 2.01 -1.79 2.51
N ARG A 317 1.71 -0.74 1.77
CA ARG A 317 1.16 0.52 2.28
C ARG A 317 -0.21 0.23 2.92
N PRO A 318 -0.77 1.15 3.75
CA PRO A 318 -2.16 0.99 4.20
C PRO A 318 -3.11 0.78 3.03
N LEU A 319 -3.97 -0.24 3.10
CA LEU A 319 -5.01 -0.52 2.13
C LEU A 319 -5.84 0.75 1.91
N TYR A 320 -6.05 1.14 0.66
CA TYR A 320 -6.85 2.32 0.31
C TYR A 320 -8.30 1.93 0.05
N PHE A 321 -9.21 2.39 0.90
CA PHE A 321 -10.64 2.18 0.79
C PHE A 321 -11.36 3.50 0.54
N ALA A 322 -12.02 3.62 -0.61
CA ALA A 322 -12.62 4.87 -1.06
C ALA A 322 -13.90 4.63 -1.90
N ASP A 323 -14.62 5.71 -2.17
CA ASP A 323 -15.75 5.74 -3.12
C ASP A 323 -15.23 5.62 -4.56
N ARG A 324 -14.75 4.44 -4.91
CA ARG A 324 -14.19 4.09 -6.22
C ARG A 324 -14.78 2.77 -6.69
N LYS A 325 -14.99 2.63 -7.98
CA LYS A 325 -15.61 1.45 -8.57
C LYS A 325 -14.64 0.67 -9.45
N TYR A 326 -13.92 1.40 -10.33
CA TYR A 326 -13.07 0.78 -11.35
C TYR A 326 -13.82 -0.40 -12.03
N ASP A 327 -13.14 -1.51 -12.32
CA ASP A 327 -13.78 -2.74 -12.79
C ASP A 327 -14.06 -3.76 -11.67
N MET A 328 -13.83 -3.40 -10.40
CA MET A 328 -14.03 -4.27 -9.24
C MET A 328 -15.48 -4.69 -9.02
N TYR A 329 -16.45 -4.03 -9.65
CA TYR A 329 -17.87 -4.39 -9.55
C TYR A 329 -18.26 -5.61 -10.38
N LYS A 330 -17.38 -6.04 -11.30
CA LYS A 330 -17.63 -7.14 -12.23
C LYS A 330 -17.73 -8.50 -11.54
N THR A 331 -17.00 -8.70 -10.44
CA THR A 331 -17.03 -9.95 -9.68
C THR A 331 -16.66 -9.73 -8.22
N LYS A 332 -16.89 -10.76 -7.40
CA LYS A 332 -16.39 -10.83 -6.02
C LYS A 332 -14.89 -11.04 -6.00
N ASN A 333 -14.27 -10.71 -4.86
CA ASN A 333 -12.84 -10.87 -4.63
C ASN A 333 -11.99 -10.18 -5.71
N SER A 334 -12.42 -8.99 -6.08
CA SER A 334 -11.78 -8.12 -7.07
C SER A 334 -11.11 -6.94 -6.37
N VAL A 335 -9.85 -6.70 -6.70
CA VAL A 335 -9.05 -5.59 -6.17
C VAL A 335 -8.17 -4.98 -7.25
N LEU A 336 -7.74 -3.74 -7.03
CA LEU A 336 -6.65 -3.12 -7.77
C LEU A 336 -5.41 -3.11 -6.87
N ILE A 337 -4.25 -3.36 -7.43
CA ILE A 337 -2.97 -3.28 -6.71
C ILE A 337 -2.02 -2.34 -7.45
N GLU A 338 -1.68 -1.24 -6.78
CA GLU A 338 -0.58 -0.38 -7.20
C GLU A 338 0.74 -1.03 -6.81
N VAL A 339 1.66 -1.19 -7.74
CA VAL A 339 3.00 -1.72 -7.51
C VAL A 339 4.03 -0.62 -7.71
N GLY A 340 4.44 -0.01 -6.62
CA GLY A 340 5.31 1.16 -6.65
C GLY A 340 4.62 2.39 -7.24
N SER A 341 5.42 3.19 -7.93
CA SER A 341 5.00 4.41 -8.61
C SER A 341 5.86 4.66 -9.86
N ASP A 342 5.55 5.72 -10.60
CA ASP A 342 6.32 6.18 -11.76
C ASP A 342 7.78 6.60 -11.43
N GLY A 343 8.14 6.64 -10.13
CA GLY A 343 9.51 6.87 -9.64
C GLY A 343 10.27 5.58 -9.32
N ASN A 344 9.60 4.42 -9.21
CA ASN A 344 10.26 3.15 -8.99
C ASN A 344 10.92 2.61 -10.26
N THR A 345 11.88 1.70 -10.11
CA THR A 345 12.45 0.95 -11.24
C THR A 345 11.63 -0.29 -11.56
N LEU A 346 11.73 -0.76 -12.81
CA LEU A 346 11.11 -2.02 -13.24
C LEU A 346 11.61 -3.19 -12.39
N GLU A 347 12.90 -3.23 -12.04
CA GLU A 347 13.48 -4.29 -11.20
C GLU A 347 12.84 -4.33 -9.81
N GLN A 348 12.66 -3.16 -9.16
CA GLN A 348 11.96 -3.04 -7.87
C GLN A 348 10.52 -3.53 -7.97
N ALA A 349 9.82 -3.15 -9.05
CA ALA A 349 8.43 -3.53 -9.26
C ALA A 349 8.26 -5.03 -9.55
N VAL A 350 9.13 -5.62 -10.38
CA VAL A 350 9.13 -7.07 -10.66
C VAL A 350 9.48 -7.88 -9.41
N TYR A 351 10.41 -7.38 -8.58
CA TYR A 351 10.72 -8.03 -7.30
C TYR A 351 9.47 -8.06 -6.40
N SER A 352 8.71 -6.98 -6.34
CA SER A 352 7.44 -6.93 -5.62
C SER A 352 6.37 -7.80 -6.27
N GLY A 353 6.34 -7.88 -7.60
CA GLY A 353 5.46 -8.79 -8.34
C GLY A 353 5.63 -10.25 -7.92
N LYS A 354 6.87 -10.71 -7.77
CA LYS A 354 7.15 -12.07 -7.24
C LYS A 354 6.61 -12.25 -5.82
N MET A 355 6.81 -11.28 -4.92
CA MET A 355 6.26 -11.33 -3.56
C MET A 355 4.73 -11.32 -3.55
N ILE A 356 4.11 -10.54 -4.46
CA ILE A 356 2.65 -10.54 -4.63
C ILE A 356 2.16 -11.93 -4.99
N GLY A 357 2.78 -12.56 -5.98
CA GLY A 357 2.39 -13.90 -6.44
C GLY A 357 2.51 -14.96 -5.34
N VAL A 358 3.61 -14.97 -4.58
CA VAL A 358 3.82 -15.89 -3.44
C VAL A 358 2.78 -15.67 -2.34
N THR A 359 2.57 -14.42 -1.91
CA THR A 359 1.60 -14.09 -0.87
C THR A 359 0.17 -14.41 -1.30
N LEU A 360 -0.18 -14.07 -2.53
CA LEU A 360 -1.51 -14.35 -3.08
C LEU A 360 -1.76 -15.87 -3.16
N ALA A 361 -0.79 -16.65 -3.64
CA ALA A 361 -0.88 -18.11 -3.66
C ALA A 361 -1.13 -18.68 -2.26
N LYS A 362 -0.35 -18.25 -1.28
CA LYS A 362 -0.48 -18.66 0.13
C LYS A 362 -1.85 -18.28 0.72
N TYR A 363 -2.33 -17.07 0.45
CA TYR A 363 -3.64 -16.60 0.90
C TYR A 363 -4.78 -17.44 0.27
N LEU A 364 -4.71 -17.68 -1.03
CA LEU A 364 -5.74 -18.43 -1.77
C LEU A 364 -5.75 -19.92 -1.42
N GLU A 365 -4.61 -20.50 -1.02
CA GLU A 365 -4.55 -21.90 -0.58
C GLU A 365 -5.47 -22.19 0.60
N GLY A 366 -5.71 -21.20 1.48
CA GLY A 366 -6.67 -21.29 2.57
C GLY A 366 -8.15 -21.42 2.14
N TYR A 367 -8.44 -21.23 0.85
CA TYR A 367 -9.79 -21.31 0.26
C TYR A 367 -9.96 -22.46 -0.76
N VAL A 368 -8.92 -23.29 -0.94
CA VAL A 368 -8.98 -24.50 -1.75
C VAL A 368 -9.65 -25.60 -0.93
N ASN A 369 -10.67 -26.25 -1.50
CA ASN A 369 -11.46 -27.31 -0.85
C ASN A 369 -10.81 -28.69 -1.00
#